data_f3eac25d0954ab8b6c88c8f7448dda05
#
_entry.id   f3eac25d0954ab8b6c88c8f7448dda05
#
_cell.length_a   1.000
_cell.length_b   1.000
_cell.length_c   1.000
_cell.angle_alpha   90.00
_cell.angle_beta   90.00
_cell.angle_gamma   90.00
#
_symmetry.space_group_name_H-M   'P 1'
#
loop_
_entity.id
_entity.type
_entity.pdbx_description
1 polymer ?
#
loop_
_entity_poly.entity_id
_entity_poly.type
_entity_poly.pdbx_seq_one_letter_code
_entity_poly.pdbx_strand_id
1 'polypeptide(L)'
;MFMLLAEEIMINGFFETKGITFIGGVDVSDKSTFDRLPKEKIDVVVNMAGTMPAHANRDMMPYVQSIIVGTVNITEWMKTVECQRIIFNTTPSDTAECWGTTTPIDDDVVRSFPKNGNDHAVYAICKRAATDILEHLQICGEVKPCVFRHFMVYGWHPVATYFLEGKERMLPWRSMVRKCIQGENLEVYGDVTRKKELLYIKDFARAVVIAANNDACGIFNLPGYEPYSLDSMVDGIMNAFADGRTEKHYRPDMPDTPQILLAHEKSKNVLGWEPVWTWEKACMDMRKECIENPMELLWGKNDELDQIK
;
A
#
# COMPACT_ATOMS: atom_id res chain seq x y z
N MET A 1 5.29 6.71 21.83
CA MET A 1 6.26 5.65 21.48
C MET A 1 5.81 5.03 20.17
N PHE A 2 6.65 5.02 19.15
CA PHE A 2 6.36 4.32 17.89
C PHE A 2 7.04 2.96 17.93
N MET A 3 6.34 1.94 17.46
CA MET A 3 6.82 0.56 17.45
C MET A 3 6.55 -0.07 16.09
N LEU A 4 7.54 -0.74 15.53
CA LEU A 4 7.42 -1.49 14.29
C LEU A 4 7.58 -2.98 14.57
N LEU A 5 6.69 -3.80 14.00
CA LEU A 5 6.72 -5.26 14.08
C LEU A 5 7.06 -5.81 12.69
N ALA A 6 8.10 -6.60 12.58
CA ALA A 6 8.47 -7.25 11.32
C ALA A 6 9.20 -8.57 11.55
N GLU A 7 9.05 -9.52 10.64
CA GLU A 7 9.62 -10.85 10.79
C GLU A 7 11.15 -10.89 10.71
N GLU A 8 11.78 -10.26 9.77
CA GLU A 8 13.25 -10.11 9.69
C GLU A 8 13.60 -8.94 8.77
N ILE A 9 14.00 -7.83 9.36
CA ILE A 9 14.68 -6.77 8.63
C ILE A 9 16.07 -6.66 9.26
N MET A 10 17.13 -6.56 8.45
CA MET A 10 18.45 -6.21 8.93
C MET A 10 18.40 -4.79 9.51
N ILE A 11 18.23 -4.69 10.82
CA ILE A 11 17.99 -3.41 11.49
C ILE A 11 19.31 -3.00 12.15
N ASN A 12 20.05 -2.16 11.46
CA ASN A 12 21.31 -1.60 11.91
C ASN A 12 21.09 -0.31 12.75
N GLY A 13 20.23 -0.38 13.78
CA GLY A 13 20.01 0.78 14.66
C GLY A 13 19.22 1.94 14.01
N PHE A 14 18.64 1.76 12.83
CA PHE A 14 17.91 2.83 12.12
C PHE A 14 16.74 3.38 12.94
N PHE A 15 15.94 2.50 13.53
CA PHE A 15 14.74 2.92 14.28
C PHE A 15 15.09 3.66 15.56
N GLU A 16 16.17 3.26 16.25
CA GLU A 16 16.65 3.94 17.45
C GLU A 16 17.05 5.37 17.14
N THR A 17 17.68 5.64 15.98
CA THR A 17 18.04 7.00 15.56
C THR A 17 16.82 7.89 15.33
N LYS A 18 15.63 7.29 15.16
CA LYS A 18 14.34 7.98 14.98
C LYS A 18 13.50 7.99 16.27
N GLY A 19 14.03 7.49 17.38
CA GLY A 19 13.28 7.37 18.63
C GLY A 19 12.15 6.31 18.54
N ILE A 20 12.30 5.30 17.69
CA ILE A 20 11.33 4.21 17.46
C ILE A 20 11.87 2.96 18.15
N THR A 21 11.07 2.35 19.01
CA THR A 21 11.39 1.02 19.56
C THR A 21 11.02 -0.05 18.57
N PHE A 22 11.97 -0.88 18.18
CA PHE A 22 11.74 -2.04 17.34
C PHE A 22 11.60 -3.31 18.19
N ILE A 23 10.57 -4.11 17.88
CA ILE A 23 10.35 -5.43 18.49
C ILE A 23 10.24 -6.47 17.36
N GLY A 24 11.30 -7.25 17.19
CA GLY A 24 11.34 -8.33 16.19
C GLY A 24 10.75 -9.65 16.69
N GLY A 25 10.46 -10.54 15.75
CA GLY A 25 9.97 -11.89 16.01
C GLY A 25 8.55 -11.94 16.57
N VAL A 26 7.70 -11.00 16.16
CA VAL A 26 6.26 -11.02 16.44
C VAL A 26 5.52 -11.41 15.16
N ASP A 27 4.87 -12.58 15.20
CA ASP A 27 3.99 -13.06 14.15
C ASP A 27 2.53 -12.81 14.55
N VAL A 28 1.82 -12.00 13.77
CA VAL A 28 0.41 -11.68 14.05
C VAL A 28 -0.50 -12.91 14.02
N SER A 29 -0.10 -13.98 13.32
CA SER A 29 -0.84 -15.25 13.27
C SER A 29 -0.60 -16.13 14.49
N ASP A 30 0.49 -15.91 15.24
CA ASP A 30 0.87 -16.68 16.43
C ASP A 30 0.78 -15.81 17.70
N LYS A 31 -0.34 -15.95 18.42
CA LYS A 31 -0.58 -15.22 19.66
C LYS A 31 0.49 -15.44 20.74
N SER A 32 1.24 -16.54 20.71
CA SER A 32 2.30 -16.81 21.68
C SER A 32 3.46 -15.82 21.55
N THR A 33 3.66 -15.24 20.37
CA THR A 33 4.69 -14.22 20.14
C THR A 33 4.36 -12.86 20.74
N PHE A 34 3.09 -12.64 21.15
CA PHE A 34 2.59 -11.36 21.68
C PHE A 34 3.08 -11.08 23.11
N ASP A 35 3.68 -12.07 23.79
CA ASP A 35 4.36 -11.84 25.06
C ASP A 35 5.53 -10.83 24.96
N ARG A 36 6.03 -10.60 23.74
CA ARG A 36 7.07 -9.61 23.43
C ARG A 36 6.53 -8.19 23.34
N LEU A 37 5.21 -8.04 23.14
CA LEU A 37 4.56 -6.74 22.97
C LEU A 37 4.47 -5.98 24.28
N PRO A 38 4.39 -4.62 24.25
CA PRO A 38 4.16 -3.81 25.42
C PRO A 38 2.93 -4.25 26.19
N LYS A 39 2.97 -4.07 27.52
CA LYS A 39 1.85 -4.31 28.43
C LYS A 39 1.24 -3.02 28.98
N GLU A 40 1.89 -1.91 28.72
CA GLU A 40 1.40 -0.58 29.02
C GLU A 40 0.37 -0.11 27.99
N LYS A 41 -0.39 0.91 28.35
CA LYS A 41 -1.40 1.52 27.49
C LYS A 41 -0.83 1.99 26.16
N ILE A 42 -1.53 1.65 25.08
CA ILE A 42 -1.24 2.06 23.71
C ILE A 42 -2.38 2.93 23.19
N ASP A 43 -2.06 4.05 22.56
CA ASP A 43 -3.07 4.98 22.03
C ASP A 43 -3.62 4.51 20.68
N VAL A 44 -2.78 4.04 19.79
CA VAL A 44 -3.14 3.66 18.40
C VAL A 44 -2.35 2.45 17.94
N VAL A 45 -3.02 1.53 17.26
CA VAL A 45 -2.41 0.43 16.51
C VAL A 45 -2.55 0.68 15.02
N VAL A 46 -1.45 0.62 14.27
CA VAL A 46 -1.44 0.65 12.81
C VAL A 46 -1.13 -0.75 12.31
N ASN A 47 -2.17 -1.47 11.87
CA ASN A 47 -2.03 -2.84 11.39
C ASN A 47 -1.89 -2.86 9.86
N MET A 48 -0.65 -2.99 9.38
CA MET A 48 -0.32 -3.19 7.98
C MET A 48 0.16 -4.62 7.69
N ALA A 49 0.13 -5.50 8.70
CA ALA A 49 0.54 -6.89 8.56
C ALA A 49 -0.43 -7.69 7.67
N GLY A 50 0.10 -8.64 6.94
CA GLY A 50 -0.68 -9.56 6.10
C GLY A 50 0.09 -10.04 4.89
N THR A 51 -0.11 -11.31 4.55
CA THR A 51 0.47 -11.92 3.36
C THR A 51 -0.04 -11.21 2.09
N MET A 52 0.89 -10.78 1.24
CA MET A 52 0.57 -10.18 -0.05
C MET A 52 0.36 -11.26 -1.12
N PRO A 53 -0.48 -11.03 -2.14
CA PRO A 53 -0.59 -11.95 -3.27
C PRO A 53 0.75 -12.06 -4.01
N ALA A 54 1.41 -13.22 -3.87
CA ALA A 54 2.75 -13.41 -4.38
C ALA A 54 3.01 -14.83 -4.91
N HIS A 55 2.08 -15.77 -4.69
CA HIS A 55 2.35 -17.17 -4.92
C HIS A 55 1.43 -17.76 -5.98
N ALA A 56 1.99 -18.64 -6.80
CA ALA A 56 1.21 -19.42 -7.79
C ALA A 56 0.39 -20.55 -7.14
N ASN A 57 0.73 -20.94 -5.93
CA ASN A 57 -0.01 -21.96 -5.23
C ASN A 57 -1.26 -21.33 -4.59
N ARG A 58 -2.39 -21.96 -4.79
CA ARG A 58 -3.67 -21.56 -4.22
C ARG A 58 -3.76 -21.89 -2.71
N ASP A 59 -2.64 -21.83 -1.98
CA ASP A 59 -2.65 -22.01 -0.55
C ASP A 59 -3.31 -20.79 0.11
N MET A 60 -4.47 -21.01 0.68
CA MET A 60 -5.26 -19.97 1.31
C MET A 60 -4.83 -19.67 2.75
N MET A 61 -4.19 -20.64 3.40
CA MET A 61 -3.90 -20.57 4.83
C MET A 61 -3.03 -19.37 5.23
N PRO A 62 -1.95 -19.01 4.50
CA PRO A 62 -1.17 -17.83 4.84
C PRO A 62 -1.99 -16.53 4.86
N TYR A 63 -2.95 -16.37 3.96
CA TYR A 63 -3.85 -15.22 3.94
C TYR A 63 -4.84 -15.24 5.11
N VAL A 64 -5.46 -16.38 5.38
CA VAL A 64 -6.39 -16.54 6.50
C VAL A 64 -5.68 -16.28 7.83
N GLN A 65 -4.52 -16.88 8.02
CA GLN A 65 -3.76 -16.77 9.27
C GLN A 65 -3.25 -15.34 9.48
N SER A 66 -2.55 -14.74 8.51
CA SER A 66 -1.95 -13.42 8.71
C SER A 66 -2.98 -12.28 8.70
N ILE A 67 -4.06 -12.38 7.90
CA ILE A 67 -5.00 -11.26 7.75
C ILE A 67 -6.20 -11.43 8.70
N ILE A 68 -6.87 -12.58 8.70
CA ILE A 68 -8.08 -12.77 9.54
C ILE A 68 -7.69 -13.06 10.98
N VAL A 69 -6.94 -14.14 11.21
CA VAL A 69 -6.52 -14.54 12.57
C VAL A 69 -5.61 -13.47 13.16
N GLY A 70 -4.68 -12.90 12.37
CA GLY A 70 -3.83 -11.79 12.80
C GLY A 70 -4.63 -10.57 13.25
N THR A 71 -5.68 -10.17 12.53
CA THR A 71 -6.56 -9.07 12.97
C THR A 71 -7.27 -9.39 14.28
N VAL A 72 -7.78 -10.61 14.45
CA VAL A 72 -8.40 -11.04 15.71
C VAL A 72 -7.38 -11.02 16.86
N ASN A 73 -6.20 -11.59 16.67
CA ASN A 73 -5.15 -11.59 17.70
C ASN A 73 -4.75 -10.18 18.12
N ILE A 74 -4.58 -9.28 17.15
CA ILE A 74 -4.26 -7.87 17.41
C ILE A 74 -5.38 -7.21 18.21
N THR A 75 -6.64 -7.38 17.84
CA THR A 75 -7.77 -6.74 18.57
C THR A 75 -7.94 -7.30 19.98
N GLU A 76 -7.66 -8.58 20.19
CA GLU A 76 -7.63 -9.17 21.54
C GLU A 76 -6.47 -8.61 22.39
N TRP A 77 -5.28 -8.45 21.79
CA TRP A 77 -4.16 -7.81 22.48
C TRP A 77 -4.45 -6.33 22.79
N MET A 78 -5.09 -5.60 21.89
CA MET A 78 -5.48 -4.19 22.10
C MET A 78 -6.32 -4.00 23.36
N LYS A 79 -7.19 -4.97 23.69
CA LYS A 79 -7.95 -4.93 24.96
C LYS A 79 -7.05 -4.97 26.19
N THR A 80 -5.96 -5.73 26.13
CA THR A 80 -5.03 -5.87 27.26
C THR A 80 -4.20 -4.62 27.53
N VAL A 81 -4.04 -3.74 26.52
CA VAL A 81 -3.28 -2.49 26.59
C VAL A 81 -4.20 -1.25 26.49
N GLU A 82 -5.49 -1.41 26.76
CA GLU A 82 -6.51 -0.34 26.76
C GLU A 82 -6.52 0.50 25.47
N CYS A 83 -6.22 -0.13 24.32
CA CYS A 83 -6.21 0.52 23.02
C CYS A 83 -7.54 0.26 22.30
N GLN A 84 -8.18 1.32 21.82
CA GLN A 84 -9.37 1.20 20.98
C GLN A 84 -9.13 1.60 19.53
N ARG A 85 -8.16 2.48 19.25
CA ARG A 85 -7.91 3.00 17.92
C ARG A 85 -7.10 2.03 17.09
N ILE A 86 -7.65 1.61 15.94
CA ILE A 86 -6.93 0.79 14.96
C ILE A 86 -7.01 1.42 13.57
N ILE A 87 -5.87 1.52 12.89
CA ILE A 87 -5.76 1.88 11.48
C ILE A 87 -5.43 0.60 10.72
N PHE A 88 -6.21 0.29 9.70
CA PHE A 88 -6.09 -0.92 8.90
C PHE A 88 -6.17 -0.59 7.42
N ASN A 89 -5.51 -1.34 6.56
CA ASN A 89 -5.65 -1.22 5.12
C ASN A 89 -6.45 -2.41 4.55
N THR A 90 -7.52 -2.11 3.82
CA THR A 90 -8.20 -3.08 2.96
C THR A 90 -7.58 -3.06 1.55
N THR A 91 -8.30 -3.46 0.55
CA THR A 91 -7.83 -3.53 -0.83
C THR A 91 -8.92 -3.03 -1.77
N PRO A 92 -8.59 -2.33 -2.87
CA PRO A 92 -9.59 -1.99 -3.87
C PRO A 92 -10.15 -3.22 -4.60
N SER A 93 -9.52 -4.38 -4.46
CA SER A 93 -10.07 -5.65 -4.96
C SER A 93 -11.38 -6.06 -4.27
N ASP A 94 -11.71 -5.44 -3.13
CA ASP A 94 -13.01 -5.59 -2.48
C ASP A 94 -14.16 -4.84 -3.17
N THR A 95 -13.87 -4.15 -4.28
CA THR A 95 -14.83 -3.43 -5.13
C THR A 95 -14.83 -3.92 -6.59
N ALA A 96 -14.41 -5.16 -6.82
CA ALA A 96 -14.14 -5.67 -8.17
C ALA A 96 -15.32 -5.58 -9.14
N GLU A 97 -16.57 -5.60 -8.66
CA GLU A 97 -17.77 -5.46 -9.49
C GLU A 97 -17.99 -4.02 -10.01
N CYS A 98 -17.28 -3.03 -9.44
CA CYS A 98 -17.36 -1.62 -9.85
C CYS A 98 -16.24 -1.22 -10.82
N TRP A 99 -15.35 -2.15 -11.19
CA TRP A 99 -14.20 -1.82 -12.04
C TRP A 99 -14.60 -1.59 -13.50
N GLY A 100 -13.79 -0.82 -14.21
CA GLY A 100 -14.00 -0.53 -15.64
C GLY A 100 -14.98 0.60 -15.93
N THR A 101 -15.46 1.31 -14.90
CA THR A 101 -16.34 2.47 -15.06
C THR A 101 -15.57 3.79 -15.00
N THR A 102 -16.20 4.85 -15.50
CA THR A 102 -15.70 6.24 -15.37
C THR A 102 -16.16 6.91 -14.09
N THR A 103 -17.12 6.32 -13.39
CA THR A 103 -17.64 6.83 -12.11
C THR A 103 -16.71 6.40 -10.99
N PRO A 104 -16.20 7.31 -10.16
CA PRO A 104 -15.43 6.97 -8.99
C PRO A 104 -16.22 6.08 -8.02
N ILE A 105 -15.53 5.10 -7.45
CA ILE A 105 -16.11 4.12 -6.52
C ILE A 105 -16.24 4.78 -5.14
N ASP A 106 -17.45 4.76 -4.59
CA ASP A 106 -17.74 5.30 -3.27
C ASP A 106 -17.09 4.48 -2.14
N ASP A 107 -16.84 5.12 -0.99
CA ASP A 107 -16.29 4.48 0.21
C ASP A 107 -17.22 3.36 0.74
N ASP A 108 -18.52 3.59 0.69
CA ASP A 108 -19.55 2.72 1.28
C ASP A 108 -20.18 1.75 0.26
N VAL A 109 -19.52 1.54 -0.91
CA VAL A 109 -19.97 0.59 -1.92
C VAL A 109 -20.03 -0.83 -1.37
N VAL A 110 -20.98 -1.64 -1.87
CA VAL A 110 -21.09 -3.06 -1.50
C VAL A 110 -19.79 -3.78 -1.88
N ARG A 111 -19.16 -4.35 -0.88
CA ARG A 111 -17.88 -5.06 -1.06
C ARG A 111 -18.08 -6.39 -1.79
N SER A 112 -17.23 -6.65 -2.74
CA SER A 112 -17.20 -7.85 -3.57
C SER A 112 -15.78 -8.47 -3.59
N PHE A 113 -15.50 -9.35 -4.52
CA PHE A 113 -14.15 -9.85 -4.76
C PHE A 113 -13.98 -10.28 -6.22
N PRO A 114 -12.76 -10.29 -6.77
CA PRO A 114 -12.51 -10.71 -8.15
C PRO A 114 -12.91 -12.18 -8.36
N LYS A 115 -13.73 -12.46 -9.38
CA LYS A 115 -14.18 -13.82 -9.71
C LYS A 115 -13.24 -14.53 -10.70
N ASN A 116 -11.93 -14.41 -10.51
CA ASN A 116 -10.91 -14.91 -11.42
C ASN A 116 -10.12 -16.13 -10.92
N GLY A 117 -10.40 -16.61 -9.71
CA GLY A 117 -9.81 -17.83 -9.16
C GLY A 117 -8.31 -17.78 -8.87
N ASN A 118 -7.69 -16.60 -8.84
CA ASN A 118 -6.29 -16.42 -8.43
C ASN A 118 -6.18 -16.01 -6.94
N ASP A 119 -4.95 -15.86 -6.44
CA ASP A 119 -4.66 -15.51 -5.05
C ASP A 119 -5.11 -14.09 -4.67
N HIS A 120 -5.23 -13.15 -5.62
CA HIS A 120 -5.83 -11.84 -5.37
C HIS A 120 -7.29 -11.94 -4.91
N ALA A 121 -8.04 -12.92 -5.39
CA ALA A 121 -9.42 -13.14 -4.92
C ALA A 121 -9.44 -13.57 -3.44
N VAL A 122 -8.59 -14.54 -3.06
CA VAL A 122 -8.47 -14.99 -1.66
C VAL A 122 -7.99 -13.84 -0.76
N TYR A 123 -6.99 -13.09 -1.20
CA TYR A 123 -6.53 -11.90 -0.49
C TYR A 123 -7.67 -10.89 -0.25
N ALA A 124 -8.44 -10.57 -1.29
CA ALA A 124 -9.58 -9.66 -1.18
C ALA A 124 -10.65 -10.18 -0.22
N ILE A 125 -10.95 -11.49 -0.26
CA ILE A 125 -11.87 -12.15 0.67
C ILE A 125 -11.39 -12.00 2.11
N CYS A 126 -10.10 -12.26 2.38
CA CYS A 126 -9.53 -12.15 3.72
C CYS A 126 -9.49 -10.70 4.21
N LYS A 127 -9.11 -9.74 3.36
CA LYS A 127 -9.14 -8.31 3.70
C LYS A 127 -10.55 -7.81 3.99
N ARG A 128 -11.53 -8.24 3.19
CA ARG A 128 -12.95 -7.97 3.43
C ARG A 128 -13.40 -8.55 4.78
N ALA A 129 -13.13 -9.84 5.05
CA ALA A 129 -13.53 -10.48 6.28
C ALA A 129 -12.92 -9.79 7.52
N ALA A 130 -11.64 -9.40 7.46
CA ALA A 130 -11.00 -8.64 8.52
C ALA A 130 -11.67 -7.26 8.71
N THR A 131 -12.05 -6.59 7.62
CA THR A 131 -12.79 -5.31 7.68
C THR A 131 -14.17 -5.51 8.32
N ASP A 132 -14.92 -6.55 7.91
CA ASP A 132 -16.24 -6.88 8.48
C ASP A 132 -16.14 -7.18 9.99
N ILE A 133 -15.07 -7.86 10.44
CA ILE A 133 -14.78 -8.09 11.86
C ILE A 133 -14.55 -6.77 12.60
N LEU A 134 -13.73 -5.87 12.04
CA LEU A 134 -13.46 -4.57 12.64
C LEU A 134 -14.73 -3.70 12.74
N GLU A 135 -15.59 -3.71 11.73
CA GLU A 135 -16.90 -3.03 11.77
C GLU A 135 -17.82 -3.63 12.83
N HIS A 136 -17.85 -4.95 12.97
CA HIS A 136 -18.61 -5.62 14.03
C HIS A 136 -18.11 -5.20 15.42
N LEU A 137 -16.80 -5.20 15.65
CA LEU A 137 -16.21 -4.76 16.93
C LEU A 137 -16.46 -3.26 17.21
N GLN A 138 -16.55 -2.43 16.16
CA GLN A 138 -16.99 -1.04 16.30
C GLN A 138 -18.42 -0.94 16.79
N ILE A 139 -19.34 -1.72 16.22
CA ILE A 139 -20.75 -1.76 16.65
C ILE A 139 -20.84 -2.21 18.12
N CYS A 140 -19.98 -3.12 18.55
CA CYS A 140 -19.89 -3.56 19.95
C CYS A 140 -19.24 -2.52 20.88
N GLY A 141 -18.71 -1.42 20.35
CA GLY A 141 -18.01 -0.40 21.14
C GLY A 141 -16.61 -0.79 21.61
N GLU A 142 -16.04 -1.86 21.03
CA GLU A 142 -14.74 -2.41 21.45
C GLU A 142 -13.56 -1.73 20.75
N VAL A 143 -13.71 -1.34 19.47
CA VAL A 143 -12.66 -0.68 18.70
C VAL A 143 -13.20 0.51 17.91
N LYS A 144 -12.28 1.41 17.51
CA LYS A 144 -12.52 2.57 16.64
C LYS A 144 -11.68 2.40 15.36
N PRO A 145 -12.16 1.63 14.36
CA PRO A 145 -11.38 1.33 13.17
C PRO A 145 -11.40 2.49 12.17
N CYS A 146 -10.23 2.83 11.61
CA CYS A 146 -10.09 3.62 10.40
C CYS A 146 -9.48 2.74 9.32
N VAL A 147 -10.24 2.40 8.32
CA VAL A 147 -9.85 1.44 7.29
C VAL A 147 -9.55 2.18 5.99
N PHE A 148 -8.34 2.06 5.48
CA PHE A 148 -7.95 2.68 4.21
C PHE A 148 -8.14 1.73 3.04
N ARG A 149 -8.79 2.23 1.97
CA ARG A 149 -8.85 1.57 0.67
C ARG A 149 -8.04 2.39 -0.33
N HIS A 150 -6.98 1.80 -0.85
CA HIS A 150 -6.08 2.45 -1.81
C HIS A 150 -5.53 1.45 -2.81
N PHE A 151 -5.14 1.94 -3.97
CA PHE A 151 -4.36 1.18 -4.93
C PHE A 151 -2.89 1.06 -4.50
N MET A 152 -2.01 0.81 -5.48
CA MET A 152 -0.58 0.82 -5.25
C MET A 152 -0.14 2.17 -4.68
N VAL A 153 0.60 2.11 -3.59
CA VAL A 153 1.29 3.27 -3.04
C VAL A 153 2.64 3.39 -3.72
N TYR A 154 2.89 4.53 -4.31
CA TYR A 154 4.14 4.82 -5.02
C TYR A 154 5.13 5.51 -4.08
N GLY A 155 6.35 5.04 -4.08
CA GLY A 155 7.44 5.60 -3.29
C GLY A 155 8.73 4.87 -3.60
N TRP A 156 9.88 5.50 -3.34
CA TRP A 156 11.14 4.83 -3.53
C TRP A 156 11.33 3.73 -2.48
N HIS A 157 11.60 2.52 -2.94
CA HIS A 157 11.79 1.35 -2.09
C HIS A 157 12.78 0.39 -2.78
N PRO A 158 13.73 -0.24 -2.08
CA PRO A 158 14.73 -1.12 -2.70
C PRO A 158 14.12 -2.36 -3.34
N VAL A 159 13.04 -2.90 -2.77
CA VAL A 159 12.35 -4.05 -3.38
C VAL A 159 11.62 -3.58 -4.63
N ALA A 160 12.23 -3.85 -5.78
CA ALA A 160 11.72 -3.47 -7.09
C ALA A 160 10.87 -4.54 -7.77
N THR A 161 10.69 -5.70 -7.11
CA THR A 161 10.06 -6.88 -7.69
C THR A 161 8.80 -7.30 -6.92
N TYR A 162 7.97 -8.09 -7.56
CA TYR A 162 6.81 -8.77 -7.00
C TYR A 162 6.68 -10.15 -7.63
N PHE A 163 5.94 -11.03 -6.99
CA PHE A 163 5.65 -12.34 -7.57
C PHE A 163 4.28 -12.34 -8.24
N LEU A 164 4.22 -12.92 -9.42
CA LEU A 164 2.98 -13.19 -10.13
C LEU A 164 3.03 -14.62 -10.67
N GLU A 165 2.07 -15.46 -10.28
CA GLU A 165 2.01 -16.88 -10.66
C GLU A 165 3.34 -17.63 -10.36
N GLY A 166 3.94 -17.37 -9.19
CA GLY A 166 5.19 -17.96 -8.74
C GLY A 166 6.44 -17.51 -9.49
N LYS A 167 6.32 -16.49 -10.35
CA LYS A 167 7.46 -15.90 -11.07
C LYS A 167 7.74 -14.51 -10.52
N GLU A 168 8.99 -14.26 -10.18
CA GLU A 168 9.44 -12.93 -9.84
C GLU A 168 9.41 -12.03 -11.06
N ARG A 169 8.83 -10.85 -10.92
CA ARG A 169 8.70 -9.82 -11.96
C ARG A 169 9.03 -8.46 -11.37
N MET A 170 9.66 -7.61 -12.16
CA MET A 170 9.84 -6.22 -11.76
C MET A 170 8.52 -5.49 -11.75
N LEU A 171 8.31 -4.62 -10.76
CA LEU A 171 7.18 -3.70 -10.73
C LEU A 171 7.15 -2.86 -12.01
N PRO A 172 6.03 -2.76 -12.73
CA PRO A 172 6.00 -2.10 -14.04
C PRO A 172 6.57 -0.68 -14.02
N TRP A 173 6.23 0.13 -13.02
CA TRP A 173 6.75 1.49 -12.90
C TRP A 173 8.26 1.53 -12.60
N ARG A 174 8.79 0.56 -11.84
CA ARG A 174 10.23 0.43 -11.57
C ARG A 174 10.99 0.01 -12.83
N SER A 175 10.40 -0.86 -13.63
CA SER A 175 10.95 -1.19 -14.95
C SER A 175 11.05 0.03 -15.85
N MET A 176 10.02 0.90 -15.85
CA MET A 176 10.07 2.18 -16.59
C MET A 176 11.17 3.10 -16.08
N VAL A 177 11.30 3.27 -14.75
CA VAL A 177 12.38 4.05 -14.14
C VAL A 177 13.74 3.53 -14.57
N ARG A 178 13.99 2.22 -14.45
CA ARG A 178 15.25 1.61 -14.86
C ARG A 178 15.57 1.87 -16.32
N LYS A 179 14.62 1.65 -17.21
CA LYS A 179 14.77 1.91 -18.65
C LYS A 179 15.08 3.39 -18.94
N CYS A 180 14.40 4.32 -18.26
CA CYS A 180 14.71 5.75 -18.39
C CYS A 180 16.15 6.08 -18.01
N ILE A 181 16.63 5.53 -16.88
CA ILE A 181 18.02 5.71 -16.42
C ILE A 181 19.02 5.15 -17.43
N GLN A 182 18.69 4.01 -18.05
CA GLN A 182 19.55 3.34 -19.05
C GLN A 182 19.46 3.95 -20.45
N GLY A 183 18.52 4.89 -20.69
CA GLY A 183 18.27 5.49 -22.01
C GLY A 183 17.60 4.51 -22.98
N GLU A 184 16.87 3.51 -22.44
CA GLU A 184 16.12 2.54 -23.24
C GLU A 184 14.70 3.05 -23.49
N ASN A 185 14.09 2.60 -24.60
CA ASN A 185 12.73 2.96 -24.95
C ASN A 185 11.69 2.25 -24.07
N LEU A 186 10.56 2.93 -23.83
CA LEU A 186 9.44 2.43 -23.07
C LEU A 186 8.36 1.89 -24.00
N GLU A 187 7.90 0.66 -23.74
CA GLU A 187 6.67 0.16 -24.34
C GLU A 187 5.48 0.46 -23.42
N VAL A 188 4.49 1.18 -23.93
CA VAL A 188 3.26 1.57 -23.20
C VAL A 188 2.09 0.74 -23.70
N TYR A 189 1.56 -0.14 -22.85
CA TYR A 189 0.58 -1.16 -23.22
C TYR A 189 -0.87 -0.72 -23.04
N GLY A 190 -1.72 -1.10 -23.98
CA GLY A 190 -3.16 -0.91 -23.95
C GLY A 190 -3.61 0.52 -24.21
N ASP A 191 -4.75 0.92 -23.64
CA ASP A 191 -5.30 2.26 -23.76
C ASP A 191 -4.53 3.26 -22.91
N VAL A 192 -3.78 4.14 -23.56
CA VAL A 192 -2.95 5.17 -22.90
C VAL A 192 -3.78 6.29 -22.25
N THR A 193 -5.05 6.45 -22.63
CA THR A 193 -5.97 7.43 -22.05
C THR A 193 -6.62 6.96 -20.76
N ARG A 194 -6.52 5.67 -20.46
CA ARG A 194 -7.04 5.06 -19.25
C ARG A 194 -6.48 5.74 -18.01
N LYS A 195 -7.39 6.09 -17.09
CA LYS A 195 -7.05 6.77 -15.85
C LYS A 195 -6.55 5.80 -14.78
N LYS A 196 -5.61 6.27 -13.95
CA LYS A 196 -5.06 5.59 -12.79
C LYS A 196 -5.00 6.50 -11.58
N GLU A 197 -5.20 5.91 -10.42
CA GLU A 197 -4.93 6.55 -9.13
C GLU A 197 -3.45 6.34 -8.76
N LEU A 198 -2.75 7.44 -8.49
CA LEU A 198 -1.31 7.44 -8.18
C LEU A 198 -1.09 8.02 -6.78
N LEU A 199 -1.37 7.22 -5.76
CA LEU A 199 -1.18 7.63 -4.37
C LEU A 199 0.30 7.62 -4.01
N TYR A 200 0.84 8.77 -3.58
CA TYR A 200 2.22 8.87 -3.15
C TYR A 200 2.38 8.50 -1.67
N ILE A 201 3.49 7.84 -1.32
CA ILE A 201 3.76 7.33 0.03
C ILE A 201 3.66 8.42 1.12
N LYS A 202 4.08 9.65 0.83
CA LYS A 202 4.00 10.76 1.80
C LYS A 202 2.57 11.22 2.05
N ASP A 203 1.67 11.12 1.06
CA ASP A 203 0.24 11.34 1.26
C ASP A 203 -0.41 10.20 2.07
N PHE A 204 -0.02 8.95 1.79
CA PHE A 204 -0.44 7.81 2.61
C PHE A 204 0.01 7.96 4.08
N ALA A 205 1.27 8.30 4.30
CA ALA A 205 1.80 8.53 5.66
C ALA A 205 1.05 9.66 6.38
N ARG A 206 0.69 10.74 5.67
CA ARG A 206 -0.16 11.81 6.23
C ARG A 206 -1.54 11.30 6.62
N ALA A 207 -2.16 10.42 5.82
CA ALA A 207 -3.44 9.82 6.17
C ALA A 207 -3.34 9.01 7.47
N VAL A 208 -2.27 8.23 7.64
CA VAL A 208 -2.01 7.48 8.88
C VAL A 208 -1.90 8.41 10.08
N VAL A 209 -1.11 9.51 9.95
CA VAL A 209 -0.94 10.49 11.05
C VAL A 209 -2.26 11.18 11.38
N ILE A 210 -3.03 11.60 10.39
CA ILE A 210 -4.35 12.23 10.60
C ILE A 210 -5.29 11.25 11.31
N ALA A 211 -5.38 10.01 10.82
CA ALA A 211 -6.22 8.99 11.43
C ALA A 211 -5.80 8.63 12.86
N ALA A 212 -4.51 8.69 13.17
CA ALA A 212 -4.01 8.44 14.52
C ALA A 212 -4.41 9.56 15.51
N ASN A 213 -4.68 10.77 15.01
CA ASN A 213 -4.98 11.95 15.82
C ASN A 213 -6.46 12.36 15.78
N ASN A 214 -7.36 11.54 15.26
CA ASN A 214 -8.79 11.78 15.26
C ASN A 214 -9.61 10.51 15.53
N ASP A 215 -10.92 10.66 15.68
CA ASP A 215 -11.85 9.56 15.98
C ASP A 215 -12.68 9.12 14.76
N ALA A 216 -12.35 9.54 13.55
CA ALA A 216 -13.06 9.15 12.34
C ALA A 216 -13.02 7.63 12.14
N CYS A 217 -14.17 6.99 12.06
CA CYS A 217 -14.32 5.55 11.91
C CYS A 217 -14.96 5.19 10.57
N GLY A 218 -14.66 3.98 10.08
CA GLY A 218 -15.20 3.44 8.83
C GLY A 218 -14.15 3.26 7.76
N ILE A 219 -14.62 3.02 6.53
CA ILE A 219 -13.76 2.86 5.34
C ILE A 219 -13.58 4.23 4.69
N PHE A 220 -12.34 4.52 4.30
CA PHE A 220 -11.94 5.75 3.63
C PHE A 220 -11.10 5.42 2.39
N ASN A 221 -11.55 5.83 1.24
CA ASN A 221 -10.78 5.74 0.01
C ASN A 221 -9.64 6.76 0.04
N LEU A 222 -8.45 6.32 -0.34
CA LEU A 222 -7.28 7.19 -0.48
C LEU A 222 -6.81 7.17 -1.94
N PRO A 223 -7.37 8.02 -2.81
CA PRO A 223 -6.91 8.17 -4.20
C PRO A 223 -5.60 8.94 -4.29
N GLY A 224 -5.07 9.08 -5.51
CA GLY A 224 -4.04 10.05 -5.84
C GLY A 224 -4.57 11.49 -5.87
N TYR A 225 -3.69 12.45 -6.18
CA TYR A 225 -4.03 13.87 -6.27
C TYR A 225 -5.16 14.14 -7.28
N GLU A 226 -5.09 13.46 -8.41
CA GLU A 226 -6.10 13.40 -9.46
C GLU A 226 -5.92 12.11 -10.27
N PRO A 227 -6.93 11.66 -11.02
CA PRO A 227 -6.76 10.51 -11.91
C PRO A 227 -5.88 10.87 -13.11
N TYR A 228 -4.67 10.33 -13.17
CA TYR A 228 -3.74 10.51 -14.28
C TYR A 228 -3.98 9.49 -15.38
N SER A 229 -3.86 9.91 -16.65
CA SER A 229 -3.83 8.95 -17.76
C SER A 229 -2.57 8.08 -17.66
N LEU A 230 -2.60 6.89 -18.27
CA LEU A 230 -1.40 6.05 -18.34
C LEU A 230 -0.25 6.80 -19.04
N ASP A 231 -0.55 7.58 -20.07
CA ASP A 231 0.44 8.40 -20.77
C ASP A 231 1.05 9.47 -19.86
N SER A 232 0.23 10.21 -19.11
CA SER A 232 0.70 11.20 -18.13
C SER A 232 1.53 10.57 -17.01
N MET A 233 1.17 9.35 -16.57
CA MET A 233 1.98 8.59 -15.62
C MET A 233 3.38 8.32 -16.17
N VAL A 234 3.47 7.88 -17.42
CA VAL A 234 4.76 7.62 -18.09
C VAL A 234 5.56 8.90 -18.26
N ASP A 235 4.91 10.00 -18.65
CA ASP A 235 5.57 11.32 -18.78
C ASP A 235 6.19 11.79 -17.47
N GLY A 236 5.49 11.63 -16.34
CA GLY A 236 6.02 11.96 -15.02
C GLY A 236 7.31 11.20 -14.70
N ILE A 237 7.34 9.89 -15.02
CA ILE A 237 8.54 9.06 -14.83
C ILE A 237 9.67 9.53 -15.78
N MET A 238 9.38 9.73 -17.06
CA MET A 238 10.37 10.17 -18.03
C MET A 238 10.96 11.53 -17.67
N ASN A 239 10.13 12.49 -17.29
CA ASN A 239 10.58 13.83 -16.90
C ASN A 239 11.51 13.81 -15.67
N ALA A 240 11.30 12.86 -14.77
CA ALA A 240 12.12 12.72 -13.58
C ALA A 240 13.41 11.93 -13.83
N PHE A 241 13.37 10.86 -14.62
CA PHE A 241 14.45 9.86 -14.66
C PHE A 241 15.13 9.71 -16.02
N ALA A 242 14.54 10.16 -17.14
CA ALA A 242 15.18 10.07 -18.45
C ALA A 242 16.14 11.23 -18.69
N ASP A 243 17.14 10.98 -19.53
CA ASP A 243 18.16 11.95 -19.95
C ASP A 243 17.94 12.48 -21.39
N GLY A 244 16.76 12.26 -21.94
CA GLY A 244 16.39 12.68 -23.30
C GLY A 244 16.62 11.62 -24.38
N ARG A 245 17.17 10.46 -24.05
CA ARG A 245 17.39 9.34 -25.00
C ARG A 245 16.20 8.39 -25.11
N THR A 246 15.34 8.33 -24.07
CA THR A 246 14.20 7.43 -23.98
C THR A 246 13.02 7.94 -24.79
N GLU A 247 12.41 7.08 -25.59
CA GLU A 247 11.19 7.34 -26.35
C GLU A 247 10.04 6.42 -25.90
N LYS A 248 8.80 6.86 -26.09
CA LYS A 248 7.58 6.05 -25.85
C LYS A 248 7.17 5.33 -27.13
N HIS A 249 6.99 4.02 -27.05
CA HIS A 249 6.44 3.18 -28.10
C HIS A 249 5.09 2.61 -27.65
N TYR A 250 4.02 3.08 -28.25
CA TYR A 250 2.66 2.66 -27.89
C TYR A 250 2.33 1.29 -28.46
N ARG A 251 1.80 0.42 -27.61
CA ARG A 251 1.42 -0.95 -27.94
C ARG A 251 -0.06 -1.20 -27.59
N PRO A 252 -1.01 -0.63 -28.37
CA PRO A 252 -2.44 -0.81 -28.14
C PRO A 252 -2.92 -2.25 -28.35
N ASP A 253 -2.10 -3.08 -29.01
CA ASP A 253 -2.31 -4.51 -29.22
C ASP A 253 -2.07 -5.37 -27.98
N MET A 254 -1.43 -4.82 -26.96
CA MET A 254 -1.11 -5.53 -25.71
C MET A 254 -2.25 -5.46 -24.70
N PRO A 255 -2.33 -6.47 -23.78
CA PRO A 255 -3.38 -6.50 -22.76
C PRO A 255 -3.45 -5.24 -21.91
N ASP A 256 -4.67 -4.81 -21.61
CA ASP A 256 -4.95 -3.70 -20.74
C ASP A 256 -5.51 -4.15 -19.37
N THR A 257 -5.55 -3.24 -18.42
CA THR A 257 -6.15 -3.45 -17.10
C THR A 257 -7.35 -2.52 -16.93
N PRO A 258 -8.41 -2.91 -16.20
CA PRO A 258 -9.57 -2.06 -16.03
C PRO A 258 -9.22 -0.75 -15.36
N GLN A 259 -9.93 0.32 -15.73
CA GLN A 259 -9.88 1.59 -15.03
C GLN A 259 -10.56 1.43 -13.67
N ILE A 260 -9.94 2.01 -12.63
CA ILE A 260 -10.46 1.98 -11.27
C ILE A 260 -10.17 3.35 -10.66
N LEU A 261 -11.24 4.08 -10.34
CA LEU A 261 -11.18 5.39 -9.72
C LEU A 261 -11.88 5.33 -8.37
N LEU A 262 -11.35 6.06 -7.38
CA LEU A 262 -11.89 6.11 -6.02
C LEU A 262 -12.43 7.52 -5.75
N ALA A 263 -13.65 7.61 -5.23
CA ALA A 263 -14.17 8.84 -4.65
C ALA A 263 -13.41 9.18 -3.35
N HIS A 264 -13.28 10.45 -3.00
CA HIS A 264 -12.52 10.87 -1.82
C HIS A 264 -13.25 11.91 -0.94
N GLU A 265 -14.51 12.16 -1.22
CA GLU A 265 -15.32 13.14 -0.48
C GLU A 265 -15.40 12.79 1.02
N LYS A 266 -15.51 11.52 1.36
CA LYS A 266 -15.54 11.06 2.75
C LYS A 266 -14.19 11.24 3.44
N SER A 267 -13.08 10.92 2.76
CA SER A 267 -11.72 11.15 3.27
C SER A 267 -11.49 12.63 3.55
N LYS A 268 -11.94 13.51 2.67
CA LYS A 268 -11.83 14.96 2.84
C LYS A 268 -12.72 15.48 3.96
N ASN A 269 -14.01 15.14 3.96
CA ASN A 269 -15.01 15.80 4.81
C ASN A 269 -15.09 15.18 6.22
N VAL A 270 -14.77 13.89 6.38
CA VAL A 270 -14.90 13.14 7.64
C VAL A 270 -13.52 12.86 8.25
N LEU A 271 -12.57 12.34 7.46
CA LEU A 271 -11.23 12.08 7.94
C LEU A 271 -10.38 13.36 8.02
N GLY A 272 -10.70 14.39 7.22
CA GLY A 272 -9.91 15.62 7.12
C GLY A 272 -8.62 15.45 6.31
N TRP A 273 -8.61 14.46 5.39
CA TRP A 273 -7.47 14.17 4.56
C TRP A 273 -7.80 14.39 3.06
N GLU A 274 -6.86 14.96 2.35
CA GLU A 274 -6.82 15.00 0.89
C GLU A 274 -5.37 14.89 0.41
N PRO A 275 -5.11 14.31 -0.77
CA PRO A 275 -3.75 14.22 -1.30
C PRO A 275 -3.24 15.61 -1.70
N VAL A 276 -1.92 15.84 -1.55
CA VAL A 276 -1.27 17.11 -1.89
C VAL A 276 -0.10 16.95 -2.86
N TRP A 277 0.28 15.71 -3.14
CA TRP A 277 1.39 15.39 -4.03
C TRP A 277 0.86 15.11 -5.44
N THR A 278 1.16 16.01 -6.39
CA THR A 278 0.96 15.70 -7.80
C THR A 278 1.93 14.61 -8.25
N TRP A 279 1.61 13.89 -9.31
CA TRP A 279 2.46 12.80 -9.80
C TRP A 279 3.86 13.29 -10.18
N GLU A 280 3.97 14.45 -10.81
CA GLU A 280 5.25 15.05 -11.21
C GLU A 280 6.12 15.35 -9.97
N LYS A 281 5.54 15.95 -8.93
CA LYS A 281 6.24 16.19 -7.66
C LYS A 281 6.68 14.88 -7.00
N ALA A 282 5.82 13.86 -7.02
CA ALA A 282 6.13 12.56 -6.47
C ALA A 282 7.29 11.89 -7.22
N CYS A 283 7.31 11.95 -8.57
CA CYS A 283 8.40 11.42 -9.38
C CYS A 283 9.74 12.12 -9.09
N MET A 284 9.75 13.45 -8.97
CA MET A 284 10.94 14.20 -8.63
C MET A 284 11.45 13.89 -7.23
N ASP A 285 10.55 13.72 -6.26
CA ASP A 285 10.92 13.35 -4.89
C ASP A 285 11.42 11.90 -4.82
N MET A 286 10.82 10.96 -5.55
CA MET A 286 11.34 9.58 -5.70
C MET A 286 12.74 9.56 -6.29
N ARG A 287 13.01 10.40 -7.30
CA ARG A 287 14.38 10.55 -7.86
C ARG A 287 15.35 11.06 -6.81
N LYS A 288 14.95 12.05 -6.03
CA LYS A 288 15.76 12.58 -4.93
C LYS A 288 16.06 11.50 -3.89
N GLU A 289 15.03 10.77 -3.43
CA GLU A 289 15.21 9.67 -2.48
C GLU A 289 16.06 8.53 -3.04
N CYS A 290 15.94 8.24 -4.34
CA CYS A 290 16.80 7.28 -5.01
C CYS A 290 18.29 7.70 -4.92
N ILE A 291 18.61 8.98 -5.13
CA ILE A 291 19.98 9.51 -5.10
C ILE A 291 20.52 9.63 -3.66
N GLU A 292 19.73 10.15 -2.75
CA GLU A 292 20.13 10.40 -1.37
C GLU A 292 20.15 9.14 -0.50
N ASN A 293 19.39 8.10 -0.91
CA ASN A 293 19.20 6.83 -0.20
C ASN A 293 19.03 7.01 1.32
N PRO A 294 18.03 7.79 1.80
CA PRO A 294 17.89 8.15 3.21
C PRO A 294 17.61 6.94 4.10
N MET A 295 17.28 5.80 3.51
CA MET A 295 16.96 4.54 4.18
C MET A 295 18.09 3.49 4.04
N GLU A 296 19.32 3.91 3.70
CA GLU A 296 20.45 2.98 3.51
C GLU A 296 20.71 2.08 4.73
N LEU A 297 20.57 2.63 5.94
CA LEU A 297 20.73 1.87 7.17
C LEU A 297 19.66 0.77 7.36
N LEU A 298 18.48 0.96 6.78
CA LEU A 298 17.37 0.02 6.86
C LEU A 298 17.41 -1.01 5.73
N TRP A 299 17.73 -0.56 4.52
CA TRP A 299 17.57 -1.35 3.30
C TRP A 299 18.87 -1.66 2.57
N GLY A 300 20.00 -1.16 3.06
CA GLY A 300 21.30 -1.31 2.43
C GLY A 300 21.50 -0.37 1.25
N LYS A 301 22.60 -0.57 0.53
CA LYS A 301 22.94 0.21 -0.65
C LYS A 301 21.98 -0.04 -1.78
N ASN A 302 21.67 1.01 -2.52
CA ASN A 302 20.86 0.93 -3.71
C ASN A 302 21.75 0.75 -4.94
N ASP A 303 21.81 -0.46 -5.50
CA ASP A 303 22.66 -0.80 -6.65
C ASP A 303 22.24 -0.07 -7.95
N GLU A 304 21.03 0.52 -7.99
CA GLU A 304 20.58 1.33 -9.14
C GLU A 304 21.22 2.73 -9.15
N LEU A 305 21.80 3.18 -8.01
CA LEU A 305 22.43 4.52 -7.89
C LEU A 305 23.66 4.71 -8.77
N ASP A 306 24.43 3.67 -9.01
CA ASP A 306 25.66 3.77 -9.80
C ASP A 306 25.39 4.11 -11.27
N GLN A 307 24.15 4.01 -11.72
CA GLN A 307 23.71 4.30 -13.09
C GLN A 307 23.07 5.70 -13.25
N ILE A 308 22.77 6.40 -12.15
CA ILE A 308 22.11 7.73 -12.17
C ILE A 308 23.13 8.88 -12.15
N LYS A 309 24.41 8.59 -11.96
CA LYS A 309 25.50 9.59 -11.87
C LYS A 309 25.92 10.13 -13.22
#